data_400ddf5292438f49484f4f1c1c14f1c9
#
_entry.id   400ddf5292438f49484f4f1c1c14f1c9
#
_cell.length_a   1.000
_cell.length_b   1.000
_cell.length_c   1.000
_cell.angle_alpha   90.00
_cell.angle_beta   90.00
_cell.angle_gamma   90.00
#
_symmetry.space_group_name_H-M   'P 1'
#
loop_
_entity.id
_entity.type
_entity.pdbx_description
1 polymer ?
#
loop_
_entity_poly.entity_id
_entity_poly.type
_entity_poly.pdbx_seq_one_letter_code
_entity_poly.pdbx_strand_id
1 'polypeptide(L)' 'MNALEKAIDWTPMTESPPLESDSYLVTRKDPLMTTTAFFGHGEWWDGPLCEWAWPEGMIIAWKPMPEPYNPVK' A
#
# COMPACT_ATOMS: atom_id res chain seq x y z
N MET A 1 -10.45 17.21 -10.32
CA MET A 1 -9.49 16.14 -10.60
C MET A 1 -10.15 15.05 -11.41
N ASN A 2 -9.50 14.61 -12.45
CA ASN A 2 -10.08 13.61 -13.31
C ASN A 2 -9.59 12.20 -12.90
N ALA A 3 -10.19 11.19 -13.50
CA ALA A 3 -9.88 9.81 -13.15
C ALA A 3 -8.43 9.45 -13.42
N LEU A 4 -7.83 10.06 -14.43
CA LEU A 4 -6.45 9.77 -14.77
C LEU A 4 -5.50 10.23 -13.67
N GLU A 5 -5.76 11.42 -13.11
CA GLU A 5 -4.92 11.91 -12.02
C GLU A 5 -5.03 11.02 -10.79
N LYS A 6 -6.24 10.52 -10.50
CA LYS A 6 -6.42 9.62 -9.37
C LYS A 6 -5.66 8.31 -9.59
N ALA A 7 -5.65 7.82 -10.82
CA ALA A 7 -4.94 6.60 -11.13
C ALA A 7 -3.44 6.75 -10.99
N ILE A 8 -2.92 7.96 -11.20
CA ILE A 8 -1.47 8.21 -11.09
C ILE A 8 -1.01 8.11 -9.64
N ASP A 9 -1.90 8.34 -8.68
CA ASP A 9 -1.51 8.28 -7.27
C ASP A 9 -1.02 6.89 -6.85
N TRP A 10 -1.52 5.86 -7.50
CA TRP A 10 -1.15 4.49 -7.16
C TRP A 10 0.04 4.02 -7.98
N THR A 11 0.95 3.30 -7.33
CA THR A 11 2.07 2.66 -8.02
C THR A 11 1.75 1.18 -8.16
N PRO A 12 1.57 0.70 -9.39
CA PRO A 12 1.34 -0.74 -9.58
C PRO A 12 2.54 -1.55 -9.16
N MET A 13 2.29 -2.71 -8.55
CA MET A 13 3.39 -3.60 -8.15
C MET A 13 4.16 -4.10 -9.36
N THR A 14 3.51 -4.15 -10.53
CA THR A 14 4.22 -4.54 -11.74
C THR A 14 5.23 -3.49 -12.16
N GLU A 15 5.07 -2.26 -11.69
CA GLU A 15 6.02 -1.19 -12.01
C GLU A 15 7.18 -1.18 -11.02
N SER A 16 6.88 -1.13 -9.74
CA SER A 16 7.92 -1.23 -8.73
C SER A 16 7.30 -1.45 -7.36
N PRO A 17 7.96 -2.21 -6.50
CA PRO A 17 7.57 -2.29 -5.10
C PRO A 17 8.09 -1.05 -4.35
N PRO A 18 7.65 -0.85 -3.10
CA PRO A 18 8.21 0.24 -2.29
C PRO A 18 9.70 0.06 -2.08
N LEU A 19 10.39 1.18 -1.95
CA LEU A 19 11.83 1.17 -1.73
C LEU A 19 12.20 1.06 -0.25
N GLU A 20 11.27 1.41 0.63
CA GLU A 20 11.53 1.42 2.07
C GLU A 20 10.52 0.57 2.80
N SER A 21 10.95 -0.01 3.92
CA SER A 21 10.05 -0.72 4.80
C SER A 21 9.18 0.29 5.54
N ASP A 22 7.87 0.16 5.41
CA ASP A 22 6.94 1.10 6.04
C ASP A 22 5.53 0.57 5.83
N SER A 23 4.58 1.25 6.44
CA SER A 23 3.17 0.98 6.22
C SER A 23 2.68 1.81 5.05
N TYR A 24 1.85 1.22 4.22
CA TYR A 24 1.35 1.87 3.01
C TYR A 24 -0.13 1.59 2.85
N LEU A 25 -0.81 2.48 2.10
CA LEU A 25 -2.12 2.14 1.59
C LEU A 25 -1.91 1.23 0.39
N VAL A 26 -2.73 0.21 0.28
CA VAL A 26 -2.59 -0.75 -0.81
C VAL A 26 -3.94 -1.05 -1.42
N THR A 27 -3.92 -1.45 -2.67
CA THR A 27 -5.08 -2.03 -3.33
C THR A 27 -4.86 -3.52 -3.40
N ARG A 28 -5.79 -4.27 -2.85
CA ARG A 28 -5.76 -5.73 -2.89
C ARG A 28 -6.86 -6.24 -3.80
N LYS A 29 -6.71 -7.45 -4.30
CA LYS A 29 -7.74 -8.06 -5.14
C LYS A 29 -8.42 -9.21 -4.40
N ASP A 30 -9.56 -9.64 -4.94
CA ASP A 30 -10.33 -10.80 -4.49
C ASP A 30 -10.81 -10.67 -3.04
N PRO A 31 -11.56 -9.64 -2.68
CA PRO A 31 -12.16 -8.62 -3.55
C PRO A 31 -11.23 -7.42 -3.75
N LEU A 32 -11.49 -6.67 -4.79
CA LEU A 32 -10.73 -5.46 -5.08
C LEU A 32 -11.14 -4.38 -4.07
N MET A 33 -10.19 -3.96 -3.26
CA MET A 33 -10.48 -2.96 -2.23
C MET A 33 -9.20 -2.34 -1.71
N THR A 34 -9.34 -1.21 -1.03
CA THR A 34 -8.23 -0.50 -0.41
C THR A 34 -8.10 -0.95 1.04
N THR A 35 -6.88 -1.17 1.48
CA THR A 35 -6.61 -1.48 2.87
C THR A 35 -5.20 -0.99 3.19
N THR A 36 -4.69 -1.32 4.37
CA THR A 36 -3.33 -0.98 4.74
C THR A 36 -2.51 -2.25 4.83
N ALA A 37 -1.20 -2.12 4.61
CA ALA A 37 -0.29 -3.24 4.74
C ALA A 37 1.10 -2.72 5.03
N PHE A 38 1.94 -3.56 5.59
CA PHE A 38 3.31 -3.21 5.89
C PHE A 38 4.23 -3.90 4.89
N PHE A 39 5.14 -3.14 4.29
CA PHE A 39 6.14 -3.72 3.39
C PHE A 39 7.46 -3.84 4.13
N GLY A 40 8.00 -5.04 4.18
CA GLY A 40 9.27 -5.28 4.82
C GLY A 40 9.83 -6.61 4.37
N HIS A 41 11.16 -6.73 4.41
CA HIS A 41 11.84 -7.96 4.00
C HIS A 41 11.45 -8.40 2.59
N GLY A 42 11.11 -7.43 1.74
CA GLY A 42 10.73 -7.73 0.37
C GLY A 42 9.33 -8.30 0.20
N GLU A 43 8.51 -8.27 1.25
CA GLU A 43 7.19 -8.87 1.23
C GLU A 43 6.16 -7.94 1.87
N TRP A 44 4.89 -8.25 1.61
CA TRP A 44 3.79 -7.53 2.25
C TRP A 44 3.29 -8.31 3.46
N TRP A 45 3.02 -7.60 4.55
CA TRP A 45 2.62 -8.18 5.83
C TRP A 45 1.35 -7.50 6.32
N ASP A 46 0.66 -8.15 7.25
CA ASP A 46 -0.56 -7.58 7.86
C ASP A 46 -0.25 -6.34 8.69
N GLY A 47 0.95 -6.25 9.23
CA GLY A 47 1.36 -5.10 10.04
C GLY A 47 2.85 -5.13 10.31
N PRO A 48 3.35 -4.14 11.05
CA PRO A 48 4.81 -4.00 11.26
C PRO A 48 5.44 -5.13 12.08
N LEU A 49 4.64 -5.95 12.75
CA LEU A 49 5.19 -7.10 13.47
C LEU A 49 5.50 -8.25 12.55
N CYS A 50 5.06 -8.17 11.30
CA CYS A 50 5.36 -9.17 10.27
C CYS A 50 4.92 -10.58 10.70
N GLU A 51 3.71 -10.68 11.23
CA GLU A 51 3.22 -11.97 11.71
C GLU A 51 2.50 -12.78 10.63
N TRP A 52 1.88 -12.09 9.67
CA TRP A 52 1.13 -12.75 8.61
C TRP A 52 1.46 -12.08 7.30
N ALA A 53 1.96 -12.85 6.36
CA ALA A 53 2.33 -12.33 5.06
C ALA A 53 1.16 -12.46 4.10
N TRP A 54 0.92 -11.41 3.31
CA TRP A 54 -0.10 -11.46 2.26
C TRP A 54 0.33 -12.47 1.20
N PRO A 55 -0.61 -13.24 0.66
CA PRO A 55 -0.27 -14.15 -0.43
C PRO A 55 0.31 -13.39 -1.61
N GLU A 56 1.25 -14.00 -2.29
CA GLU A 56 1.90 -13.37 -3.42
C GLU A 56 0.88 -12.99 -4.49
N GLY A 57 1.00 -11.77 -5.01
CA GLY A 57 0.10 -11.30 -6.05
C GLY A 57 -1.21 -10.73 -5.55
N MET A 58 -1.47 -10.81 -4.24
CA MET A 58 -2.73 -10.26 -3.69
C MET A 58 -2.70 -8.74 -3.66
N ILE A 59 -1.56 -8.14 -3.32
CA ILE A 59 -1.39 -6.70 -3.31
C ILE A 59 -0.95 -6.28 -4.69
N ILE A 60 -1.75 -5.42 -5.35
CA ILE A 60 -1.48 -5.09 -6.75
C ILE A 60 -1.02 -3.65 -6.95
N ALA A 61 -1.22 -2.78 -5.95
CA ALA A 61 -0.77 -1.40 -6.05
C ALA A 61 -0.60 -0.84 -4.65
N TRP A 62 0.20 0.21 -4.54
CA TRP A 62 0.46 0.82 -3.24
C TRP A 62 0.66 2.32 -3.40
N LYS A 63 0.54 3.04 -2.29
CA LYS A 63 0.91 4.44 -2.23
C LYS A 63 1.19 4.81 -0.78
N PRO A 64 1.94 5.91 -0.55
CA PRO A 64 2.26 6.31 0.82
C PRO A 64 1.03 6.63 1.64
N MET A 65 1.12 6.38 2.95
CA MET A 65 0.06 6.77 3.86
C MET A 65 -0.07 8.28 3.88
N PRO A 66 -1.30 8.81 3.93
CA PRO A 66 -1.46 10.24 4.08
C PRO A 66 -0.99 10.70 5.45
N GLU A 67 -0.62 11.98 5.54
CA GLU A 67 -0.23 12.53 6.82
C GLU A 67 -1.44 12.57 7.75
N PRO A 68 -1.22 12.27 9.04
CA PRO A 68 -2.33 12.35 9.97
C PRO A 68 -2.75 13.80 10.20
N TYR A 69 -3.99 13.97 10.60
CA TYR A 69 -4.50 15.28 10.96
C TYR A 69 -3.67 15.85 12.13
N ASN A 70 -3.31 17.12 12.00
CA ASN A 70 -2.53 17.78 13.05
C ASN A 70 -3.45 18.73 13.82
N PRO A 71 -3.91 18.35 15.01
CA PRO A 71 -4.86 19.17 15.76
C PRO A 71 -4.26 20.43 16.37
N VAL A 72 -2.94 20.53 16.33
CA VAL A 72 -2.25 21.68 16.91
C VAL A 72 -2.25 22.88 15.97
N LYS A 73 -2.44 22.65 14.72
CA LYS A 73 -2.37 23.72 13.73
C LYS A 73 -3.60 24.61 13.69
#